data_15a82029d25158fa9b12d30f98b35807
#
_entry.id   15a82029d25158fa9b12d30f98b35807
#
_cell.length_a   1.000
_cell.length_b   1.000
_cell.length_c   1.000
_cell.angle_alpha   90.00
_cell.angle_beta   90.00
_cell.angle_gamma   90.00
#
_symmetry.space_group_name_H-M   'P 1'
#
loop_
_entity.id
_entity.type
_entity.pdbx_description
1 polymer ?
#
loop_
_entity_poly.entity_id
_entity_poly.type
_entity_poly.pdbx_seq_one_letter_code
_entity_poly.pdbx_strand_id
1 'polypeptide(L)'
;MYNEIVKRAELGPFDVSETSSLENVIDFGAIKLPNLNRNLSIKVELEEDTRRLVALTLQTETSMLQVSLFSAPKNSTVWQEVLEVLTSSLESQNAQVNSVIGSFGRELLVAMQVPNEDGSTALQQIRFIGVDGPRWLLRGSITGEALTNLTEQSEIERVFRSIVVDRGTEALPPRELVPLTMPPGNIAPPARPQ
;
A
#
# COMPACT_ATOMS: atom_id res chain seq x y z
N MET A 1 14.44 -9.25 -13.60
CA MET A 1 13.14 -8.79 -14.13
C MET A 1 12.15 -9.96 -14.31
N TYR A 2 12.46 -10.99 -15.12
CA TYR A 2 11.55 -12.13 -15.35
C TYR A 2 11.22 -12.95 -14.07
N ASN A 3 12.20 -13.15 -13.18
CA ASN A 3 12.02 -13.91 -11.93
C ASN A 3 11.14 -13.22 -10.87
N GLU A 4 11.06 -11.90 -10.88
CA GLU A 4 10.26 -11.16 -9.88
C GLU A 4 8.77 -11.18 -10.24
N ILE A 5 8.45 -11.09 -11.54
CA ILE A 5 7.07 -11.16 -12.03
C ILE A 5 6.47 -12.54 -11.79
N VAL A 6 7.25 -13.61 -12.01
CA VAL A 6 6.79 -14.99 -11.76
C VAL A 6 6.53 -15.21 -10.27
N LYS A 7 7.40 -14.71 -9.39
CA LYS A 7 7.19 -14.82 -7.94
C LYS A 7 5.97 -14.06 -7.43
N ARG A 8 5.62 -12.93 -8.04
CA ARG A 8 4.42 -12.17 -7.65
C ARG A 8 3.15 -12.99 -7.87
N ALA A 9 2.97 -13.59 -9.04
CA ALA A 9 1.80 -14.40 -9.35
C ALA A 9 1.64 -15.64 -8.44
N GLU A 10 2.73 -16.10 -7.84
CA GLU A 10 2.73 -17.23 -6.89
C GLU A 10 2.55 -16.78 -5.43
N LEU A 11 3.12 -15.64 -5.06
CA LEU A 11 3.23 -15.20 -3.67
C LEU A 11 2.33 -14.01 -3.32
N GLY A 12 1.74 -13.34 -4.31
CA GLY A 12 0.97 -12.13 -4.14
C GLY A 12 1.81 -10.83 -4.01
N PRO A 13 1.16 -9.68 -4.00
CA PRO A 13 -0.28 -9.48 -4.17
C PRO A 13 -0.77 -9.98 -5.54
N PHE A 14 -2.00 -10.45 -5.59
CA PHE A 14 -2.55 -11.14 -6.75
C PHE A 14 -3.37 -10.20 -7.64
N ASP A 15 -3.36 -10.46 -8.94
CA ASP A 15 -4.40 -9.94 -9.83
C ASP A 15 -5.65 -10.82 -9.71
N VAL A 16 -6.83 -10.22 -9.88
CA VAL A 16 -8.10 -10.96 -9.81
C VAL A 16 -8.15 -12.13 -10.80
N SER A 17 -7.47 -12.02 -11.93
CA SER A 17 -7.39 -13.09 -12.94
C SER A 17 -6.52 -14.29 -12.51
N GLU A 18 -5.74 -14.15 -11.45
CA GLU A 18 -4.82 -15.17 -10.94
C GLU A 18 -5.40 -15.96 -9.74
N THR A 19 -6.56 -15.54 -9.24
CA THR A 19 -7.20 -16.18 -8.08
C THR A 19 -8.46 -16.92 -8.50
N SER A 20 -8.65 -18.11 -7.97
CA SER A 20 -9.80 -18.95 -8.27
C SER A 20 -11.00 -18.73 -7.36
N SER A 21 -10.82 -18.04 -6.24
CA SER A 21 -11.90 -17.76 -5.27
C SER A 21 -11.69 -16.41 -4.60
N LEU A 22 -12.80 -15.67 -4.51
CA LEU A 22 -12.92 -14.43 -3.77
C LEU A 22 -13.91 -14.56 -2.59
N GLU A 23 -13.98 -15.75 -2.02
CA GLU A 23 -14.82 -15.99 -0.85
C GLU A 23 -14.22 -15.32 0.39
N ASN A 24 -15.08 -14.76 1.23
CA ASN A 24 -14.71 -14.10 2.49
C ASN A 24 -13.70 -12.95 2.32
N VAL A 25 -13.90 -12.11 1.33
CA VAL A 25 -13.12 -10.87 1.15
C VAL A 25 -13.91 -9.64 1.60
N ILE A 26 -13.21 -8.64 2.11
CA ILE A 26 -13.74 -7.29 2.27
C ILE A 26 -13.47 -6.56 0.96
N ASP A 27 -14.53 -6.21 0.24
CA ASP A 27 -14.44 -5.68 -1.13
C ASP A 27 -14.45 -4.15 -1.14
N PHE A 28 -13.30 -3.55 -1.43
CA PHE A 28 -13.15 -2.11 -1.66
C PHE A 28 -13.12 -1.75 -3.16
N GLY A 29 -13.79 -2.53 -3.99
CA GLY A 29 -13.78 -2.38 -5.44
C GLY A 29 -12.47 -2.87 -6.06
N ALA A 30 -11.56 -1.94 -6.33
CA ALA A 30 -10.27 -2.29 -6.95
C ALA A 30 -9.28 -3.01 -6.00
N ILE A 31 -9.50 -2.99 -4.70
CA ILE A 31 -8.74 -3.75 -3.70
C ILE A 31 -9.71 -4.69 -2.95
N LYS A 32 -9.36 -5.97 -2.90
CA LYS A 32 -10.08 -6.97 -2.13
C LYS A 32 -9.14 -7.53 -1.06
N LEU A 33 -9.57 -7.44 0.19
CA LEU A 33 -8.81 -7.92 1.35
C LEU A 33 -9.42 -9.23 1.83
N PRO A 34 -8.69 -10.34 1.82
CA PRO A 34 -9.15 -11.55 2.47
C PRO A 34 -9.42 -11.29 3.96
N ASN A 35 -10.53 -11.85 4.46
CA ASN A 35 -10.84 -11.78 5.88
C ASN A 35 -9.88 -12.70 6.66
N LEU A 36 -8.81 -12.10 7.15
CA LEU A 36 -7.71 -12.83 7.80
C LEU A 36 -8.03 -13.23 9.26
N ASN A 37 -9.27 -13.04 9.74
CA ASN A 37 -9.69 -13.32 11.13
C ASN A 37 -8.69 -12.78 12.18
N ARG A 38 -8.20 -11.56 12.01
CA ARG A 38 -7.17 -10.96 12.85
C ARG A 38 -7.64 -9.65 13.44
N ASN A 39 -7.01 -9.24 14.52
CA ASN A 39 -7.17 -7.93 15.14
C ASN A 39 -6.57 -6.82 14.25
N LEU A 40 -6.98 -6.78 12.97
CA LEU A 40 -6.63 -5.74 12.03
C LEU A 40 -7.76 -4.72 11.99
N SER A 41 -7.47 -3.49 12.36
CA SER A 41 -8.38 -2.38 12.07
C SER A 41 -8.11 -1.85 10.66
N ILE A 42 -9.18 -1.51 9.94
CA ILE A 42 -9.10 -0.95 8.60
C ILE A 42 -9.63 0.47 8.67
N LYS A 43 -8.80 1.42 8.28
CA LYS A 43 -9.19 2.82 8.08
C LYS A 43 -9.16 3.14 6.61
N VAL A 44 -10.12 3.95 6.17
CA VAL A 44 -10.19 4.43 4.79
C VAL A 44 -9.69 5.86 4.71
N GLU A 45 -8.99 6.19 3.65
CA GLU A 45 -8.49 7.53 3.40
C GLU A 45 -9.18 8.14 2.21
N LEU A 46 -9.70 9.33 2.41
CA LEU A 46 -10.40 10.09 1.39
C LEU A 46 -9.50 11.22 0.90
N GLU A 47 -9.46 11.41 -0.41
CA GLU A 47 -8.85 12.58 -1.03
C GLU A 47 -9.62 13.83 -0.62
N GLU A 48 -8.93 14.88 -0.17
CA GLU A 48 -9.57 16.06 0.43
C GLU A 48 -10.51 16.77 -0.55
N ASP A 49 -10.08 16.98 -1.78
CA ASP A 49 -10.83 17.76 -2.78
C ASP A 49 -12.02 16.99 -3.36
N THR A 50 -11.83 15.73 -3.68
CA THR A 50 -12.83 14.92 -4.42
C THR A 50 -13.66 14.01 -3.51
N ARG A 51 -13.24 13.81 -2.27
CA ARG A 51 -13.82 12.86 -1.31
C ARG A 51 -13.80 11.42 -1.81
N ARG A 52 -12.97 11.12 -2.81
CA ARG A 52 -12.76 9.75 -3.29
C ARG A 52 -11.96 8.96 -2.28
N LEU A 53 -12.30 7.70 -2.11
CA LEU A 53 -11.51 6.77 -1.32
C LEU A 53 -10.29 6.36 -2.15
N VAL A 54 -9.09 6.64 -1.63
CA VAL A 54 -7.83 6.52 -2.39
C VAL A 54 -6.79 5.63 -1.73
N ALA A 55 -6.96 5.34 -0.45
CA ALA A 55 -6.05 4.44 0.27
C ALA A 55 -6.75 3.72 1.43
N LEU A 56 -6.17 2.62 1.84
CA LEU A 56 -6.55 1.86 3.02
C LEU A 56 -5.37 1.80 3.99
N THR A 57 -5.62 2.06 5.25
CA THR A 57 -4.65 1.83 6.33
C THR A 57 -5.09 0.62 7.14
N LEU A 58 -4.26 -0.41 7.09
CA LEU A 58 -4.41 -1.65 7.83
C LEU A 58 -3.51 -1.57 9.06
N GLN A 59 -4.10 -1.61 10.24
CA GLN A 59 -3.39 -1.36 11.49
C GLN A 59 -3.50 -2.57 12.40
N THR A 60 -2.36 -3.07 12.87
CA THR A 60 -2.23 -3.96 14.02
C THR A 60 -2.14 -3.13 15.30
N GLU A 61 -1.85 -3.76 16.44
CA GLU A 61 -1.61 -3.07 17.70
C GLU A 61 -0.38 -2.15 17.65
N THR A 62 0.66 -2.54 16.90
CA THR A 62 1.98 -1.90 16.95
C THR A 62 2.49 -1.43 15.59
N SER A 63 1.81 -1.77 14.50
CA SER A 63 2.27 -1.49 13.13
C SER A 63 1.14 -1.05 12.21
N MET A 64 1.49 -0.27 11.18
CA MET A 64 0.54 0.17 10.16
C MET A 64 1.08 -0.14 8.76
N LEU A 65 0.18 -0.57 7.89
CA LEU A 65 0.38 -0.71 6.46
C LEU A 65 -0.67 0.13 5.73
N GLN A 66 -0.24 1.23 5.12
CA GLN A 66 -1.09 1.98 4.20
C GLN A 66 -0.88 1.45 2.79
N VAL A 67 -1.97 1.18 2.08
CA VAL A 67 -1.93 0.72 0.69
C VAL A 67 -2.66 1.68 -0.23
N SER A 68 -2.06 1.94 -1.38
CA SER A 68 -2.61 2.73 -2.47
C SER A 68 -2.41 2.00 -3.78
N LEU A 69 -3.42 2.06 -4.65
CA LEU A 69 -3.41 1.42 -5.96
C LEU A 69 -3.27 2.49 -7.04
N PHE A 70 -2.36 2.27 -7.97
CA PHE A 70 -2.12 3.16 -9.11
C PHE A 70 -2.35 2.41 -10.41
N SER A 71 -2.82 3.12 -11.42
CA SER A 71 -2.87 2.60 -12.78
C SER A 71 -1.47 2.49 -13.36
N ALA A 72 -1.23 1.44 -14.15
CA ALA A 72 0.03 1.23 -14.87
C ALA A 72 -0.23 0.87 -16.33
N PRO A 73 0.73 1.13 -17.23
CA PRO A 73 0.64 0.69 -18.61
C PRO A 73 0.62 -0.84 -18.72
N LYS A 74 0.07 -1.36 -19.83
CA LYS A 74 -0.08 -2.82 -20.01
C LYS A 74 1.24 -3.59 -20.04
N ASN A 75 2.30 -2.98 -20.58
CA ASN A 75 3.54 -3.68 -20.94
C ASN A 75 4.79 -3.07 -20.26
N SER A 76 4.62 -2.29 -19.19
CA SER A 76 5.74 -1.72 -18.46
C SER A 76 5.48 -1.72 -16.95
N THR A 77 6.54 -1.88 -16.21
CA THR A 77 6.55 -1.69 -14.75
C THR A 77 6.77 -0.21 -14.45
N VAL A 78 6.14 0.30 -13.41
CA VAL A 78 6.24 1.71 -13.03
C VAL A 78 6.87 1.92 -11.65
N TRP A 79 7.04 0.84 -10.87
CA TRP A 79 7.58 0.97 -9.51
C TRP A 79 8.95 1.62 -9.47
N GLN A 80 9.86 1.25 -10.38
CA GLN A 80 11.20 1.84 -10.42
C GLN A 80 11.16 3.36 -10.64
N GLU A 81 10.31 3.84 -11.54
CA GLU A 81 10.17 5.28 -11.80
C GLU A 81 9.51 6.00 -10.60
N VAL A 82 8.55 5.34 -9.95
CA VAL A 82 7.92 5.88 -8.73
C VAL A 82 8.93 5.98 -7.59
N LEU A 83 9.83 5.01 -7.45
CA LEU A 83 10.92 5.07 -6.47
C LEU A 83 11.84 6.27 -6.69
N GLU A 84 12.21 6.56 -7.92
CA GLU A 84 13.08 7.69 -8.26
C GLU A 84 12.42 9.04 -7.93
N VAL A 85 11.15 9.20 -8.30
CA VAL A 85 10.37 10.40 -7.98
C VAL A 85 10.18 10.54 -6.47
N LEU A 86 9.84 9.46 -5.79
CA LEU A 86 9.64 9.44 -4.35
C LEU A 86 10.95 9.77 -3.60
N THR A 87 12.07 9.20 -4.01
CA THR A 87 13.39 9.48 -3.46
C THR A 87 13.71 10.98 -3.57
N SER A 88 13.61 11.54 -4.77
CA SER A 88 13.90 12.97 -5.02
C SER A 88 12.99 13.88 -4.20
N SER A 89 11.71 13.54 -4.10
CA SER A 89 10.74 14.31 -3.31
C SER A 89 11.06 14.28 -1.81
N LEU A 90 11.39 13.12 -1.27
CA LEU A 90 11.71 12.96 0.16
C LEU A 90 13.05 13.60 0.53
N GLU A 91 14.07 13.47 -0.32
CA GLU A 91 15.36 14.14 -0.13
C GLU A 91 15.21 15.66 -0.14
N SER A 92 14.34 16.22 -0.98
CA SER A 92 14.04 17.66 -1.00
C SER A 92 13.37 18.15 0.30
N GLN A 93 12.78 17.26 1.07
CA GLN A 93 12.20 17.49 2.40
C GLN A 93 13.17 17.16 3.54
N ASN A 94 14.47 17.00 3.24
CA ASN A 94 15.53 16.64 4.18
C ASN A 94 15.34 15.26 4.84
N ALA A 95 14.62 14.34 4.21
CA ALA A 95 14.55 12.97 4.67
C ALA A 95 15.84 12.21 4.30
N GLN A 96 16.24 11.29 5.16
CA GLN A 96 17.26 10.31 4.83
C GLN A 96 16.60 9.14 4.10
N VAL A 97 17.03 8.87 2.87
CA VAL A 97 16.45 7.84 2.01
C VAL A 97 17.50 6.79 1.67
N ASN A 98 17.22 5.54 2.00
CA ASN A 98 18.09 4.40 1.69
C ASN A 98 17.32 3.42 0.80
N SER A 99 17.87 3.15 -0.41
CA SER A 99 17.34 2.12 -1.30
C SER A 99 17.94 0.77 -0.94
N VAL A 100 17.10 -0.22 -0.70
CA VAL A 100 17.50 -1.58 -0.31
C VAL A 100 16.81 -2.62 -1.20
N ILE A 101 17.33 -3.84 -1.19
CA ILE A 101 16.63 -5.00 -1.76
C ILE A 101 16.00 -5.76 -0.60
N GLY A 102 14.68 -5.79 -0.58
CA GLY A 102 13.88 -6.45 0.45
C GLY A 102 12.97 -7.54 -0.12
N SER A 103 11.93 -7.87 0.61
CA SER A 103 10.99 -8.97 0.30
C SER A 103 10.17 -8.75 -0.97
N PHE A 104 10.06 -7.50 -1.42
CA PHE A 104 9.29 -7.10 -2.61
C PHE A 104 10.19 -6.50 -3.71
N GLY A 105 11.48 -6.85 -3.70
CA GLY A 105 12.46 -6.29 -4.62
C GLY A 105 13.08 -5.00 -4.10
N ARG A 106 13.18 -3.96 -4.94
CA ARG A 106 13.73 -2.67 -4.52
C ARG A 106 12.73 -1.90 -3.68
N GLU A 107 13.16 -1.45 -2.50
CA GLU A 107 12.36 -0.76 -1.49
C GLU A 107 13.10 0.48 -0.98
N LEU A 108 12.39 1.41 -0.32
CA LEU A 108 13.01 2.55 0.36
C LEU A 108 12.79 2.44 1.87
N LEU A 109 13.88 2.62 2.61
CA LEU A 109 13.84 2.91 4.04
C LEU A 109 14.09 4.40 4.23
N VAL A 110 13.11 5.07 4.81
CA VAL A 110 13.09 6.52 4.96
C VAL A 110 13.08 6.89 6.43
N ALA A 111 13.90 7.87 6.81
CA ALA A 111 13.87 8.48 8.12
C ALA A 111 13.74 10.00 7.96
N MET A 112 12.74 10.60 8.58
CA MET A 112 12.48 12.03 8.50
C MET A 112 12.01 12.59 9.83
N GLN A 113 12.34 13.87 10.07
CA GLN A 113 11.82 14.60 11.21
C GLN A 113 10.42 15.10 10.91
N VAL A 114 9.48 14.78 11.77
CA VAL A 114 8.10 15.27 11.66
C VAL A 114 7.74 16.10 12.89
N PRO A 115 7.04 17.23 12.73
CA PRO A 115 6.61 18.02 13.86
C PRO A 115 5.52 17.29 14.67
N ASN A 116 5.63 17.36 15.99
CA ASN A 116 4.58 16.96 16.90
C ASN A 116 3.63 18.13 17.17
N GLU A 117 2.46 17.83 17.75
CA GLU A 117 1.47 18.84 18.13
C GLU A 117 1.99 19.84 19.19
N ASP A 118 2.97 19.43 20.01
CA ASP A 118 3.61 20.27 21.03
C ASP A 118 4.75 21.15 20.50
N GLY A 119 5.02 21.10 19.18
CA GLY A 119 6.10 21.85 18.51
C GLY A 119 7.47 21.18 18.60
N SER A 120 7.60 20.05 19.27
CA SER A 120 8.80 19.20 19.19
C SER A 120 8.86 18.45 17.88
N THR A 121 9.98 17.78 17.56
CA THR A 121 10.09 16.91 16.39
C THR A 121 10.35 15.48 16.82
N ALA A 122 9.74 14.54 16.10
CA ALA A 122 9.99 13.11 16.25
C ALA A 122 10.62 12.55 14.97
N LEU A 123 11.50 11.57 15.13
CA LEU A 123 12.02 10.80 14.01
C LEU A 123 10.99 9.77 13.59
N GLN A 124 10.45 9.93 12.40
CA GLN A 124 9.55 8.95 11.80
C GLN A 124 10.34 8.08 10.81
N GLN A 125 10.16 6.78 10.92
CA GLN A 125 10.72 5.81 9.97
C GLN A 125 9.58 5.18 9.16
N ILE A 126 9.80 5.04 7.86
CA ILE A 126 8.83 4.50 6.92
C ILE A 126 9.56 3.57 5.95
N ARG A 127 8.98 2.38 5.70
CA ARG A 127 9.43 1.48 4.63
C ARG A 127 8.42 1.54 3.49
N PHE A 128 8.86 1.96 2.31
CA PHE A 128 8.04 1.95 1.10
C PHE A 128 8.32 0.70 0.28
N ILE A 129 7.26 -0.01 -0.04
CA ILE A 129 7.26 -1.20 -0.87
C ILE A 129 6.32 -0.99 -2.06
N GLY A 130 6.58 -1.66 -3.17
CA GLY A 130 5.73 -1.59 -4.34
C GLY A 130 5.84 -2.83 -5.20
N VAL A 131 4.72 -3.24 -5.76
CA VAL A 131 4.62 -4.42 -6.61
C VAL A 131 3.82 -4.07 -7.85
N ASP A 132 4.46 -4.25 -9.02
CA ASP A 132 3.83 -4.11 -10.32
C ASP A 132 3.04 -5.37 -10.67
N GLY A 133 1.81 -5.17 -11.12
CA GLY A 133 0.94 -6.21 -11.66
C GLY A 133 0.38 -5.86 -13.04
N PRO A 134 -0.56 -6.64 -13.57
CA PRO A 134 -1.19 -6.36 -14.87
C PRO A 134 -1.95 -5.03 -14.85
N ARG A 135 -1.36 -3.98 -15.43
CA ARG A 135 -1.94 -2.63 -15.54
C ARG A 135 -2.15 -1.90 -14.20
N TRP A 136 -1.47 -2.32 -13.13
CA TRP A 136 -1.53 -1.69 -11.81
C TRP A 136 -0.19 -1.72 -11.09
N LEU A 137 -0.02 -0.78 -10.16
CA LEU A 137 1.01 -0.77 -9.14
C LEU A 137 0.34 -0.70 -7.77
N LEU A 138 0.59 -1.67 -6.92
CA LEU A 138 0.22 -1.61 -5.51
C LEU A 138 1.41 -1.10 -4.70
N ARG A 139 1.25 0.07 -4.06
CA ARG A 139 2.24 0.66 -3.17
C ARG A 139 1.82 0.47 -1.72
N GLY A 140 2.75 0.05 -0.88
CA GLY A 140 2.61 0.02 0.57
C GLY A 140 3.57 0.98 1.25
N SER A 141 3.14 1.62 2.34
CA SER A 141 4.02 2.26 3.30
C SER A 141 3.81 1.63 4.67
N ILE A 142 4.90 1.20 5.29
CA ILE A 142 4.92 0.45 6.54
C ILE A 142 5.56 1.31 7.62
N THR A 143 4.93 1.39 8.79
CA THR A 143 5.45 2.07 9.98
C THR A 143 5.22 1.23 11.22
N GLY A 144 5.87 1.59 12.32
CA GLY A 144 5.74 0.90 13.60
C GLY A 144 6.74 -0.24 13.78
N GLU A 145 6.41 -1.20 14.65
CA GLU A 145 7.33 -2.29 15.03
C GLU A 145 7.69 -3.22 13.87
N ALA A 146 6.88 -3.30 12.81
CA ALA A 146 7.22 -4.05 11.60
C ALA A 146 8.52 -3.61 10.92
N LEU A 147 9.09 -2.46 11.29
CA LEU A 147 10.39 -2.01 10.81
C LEU A 147 11.59 -2.63 11.55
N THR A 148 11.38 -3.13 12.76
CA THR A 148 12.44 -3.62 13.66
C THR A 148 12.19 -5.02 14.22
N ASN A 149 10.95 -5.48 14.23
CA ASN A 149 10.54 -6.78 14.73
C ASN A 149 10.20 -7.71 13.57
N LEU A 150 10.95 -8.80 13.40
CA LEU A 150 10.79 -9.74 12.28
C LEU A 150 9.42 -10.46 12.26
N THR A 151 8.81 -10.68 13.42
CA THR A 151 7.48 -11.30 13.50
C THR A 151 6.42 -10.34 12.96
N GLU A 152 6.42 -9.09 13.42
CA GLU A 152 5.53 -8.05 12.94
C GLU A 152 5.76 -7.76 11.44
N GLN A 153 7.01 -7.72 11.01
CA GLN A 153 7.37 -7.56 9.60
C GLN A 153 6.74 -8.68 8.75
N SER A 154 6.91 -9.93 9.16
CA SER A 154 6.36 -11.09 8.43
C SER A 154 4.84 -11.06 8.37
N GLU A 155 4.18 -10.61 9.44
CA GLU A 155 2.74 -10.46 9.51
C GLU A 155 2.22 -9.39 8.54
N ILE A 156 2.82 -8.20 8.56
CA ILE A 156 2.47 -7.09 7.66
C ILE A 156 2.75 -7.45 6.19
N GLU A 157 3.88 -8.08 5.91
CA GLU A 157 4.22 -8.54 4.56
C GLU A 157 3.22 -9.61 4.06
N ARG A 158 2.78 -10.51 4.93
CA ARG A 158 1.76 -11.50 4.61
C ARG A 158 0.41 -10.85 4.32
N VAL A 159 0.02 -9.82 5.07
CA VAL A 159 -1.18 -9.03 4.78
C VAL A 159 -1.08 -8.38 3.40
N PHE A 160 0.04 -7.72 3.10
CA PHE A 160 0.26 -7.09 1.79
C PHE A 160 0.22 -8.11 0.64
N ARG A 161 0.83 -9.27 0.79
CA ARG A 161 0.81 -10.37 -0.20
C ARG A 161 -0.58 -10.94 -0.43
N SER A 162 -1.44 -10.93 0.58
CA SER A 162 -2.80 -11.49 0.47
C SER A 162 -3.78 -10.59 -0.29
N ILE A 163 -3.41 -9.35 -0.58
CA ILE A 163 -4.25 -8.41 -1.31
C ILE A 163 -4.52 -8.91 -2.72
N VAL A 164 -5.79 -8.86 -3.14
CA VAL A 164 -6.19 -9.13 -4.52
C VAL A 164 -6.60 -7.80 -5.18
N VAL A 165 -6.01 -7.52 -6.32
CA VAL A 165 -6.26 -6.31 -7.10
C VAL A 165 -7.21 -6.64 -8.25
N ASP A 166 -8.33 -5.94 -8.29
CA ASP A 166 -9.28 -5.93 -9.41
C ASP A 166 -9.31 -4.52 -10.01
N ARG A 167 -8.34 -4.24 -10.84
CA ARG A 167 -8.18 -2.90 -11.44
C ARG A 167 -9.34 -2.54 -12.36
N GLY A 168 -10.09 -3.53 -12.84
CA GLY A 168 -11.16 -3.32 -13.82
C GLY A 168 -10.64 -2.95 -15.21
N THR A 169 -11.58 -2.59 -16.08
CA THR A 169 -11.30 -2.30 -17.51
C THR A 169 -11.25 -0.81 -17.85
N GLU A 170 -11.64 0.06 -16.91
CA GLU A 170 -11.68 1.50 -17.12
C GLU A 170 -10.31 2.06 -17.53
N ALA A 171 -10.31 2.98 -18.51
CA ALA A 171 -9.09 3.64 -18.95
C ALA A 171 -8.74 4.78 -17.98
N LEU A 172 -7.66 4.61 -17.25
CA LEU A 172 -7.07 5.64 -16.40
C LEU A 172 -5.67 5.99 -16.91
N PRO A 173 -5.27 7.27 -16.83
CA PRO A 173 -3.90 7.67 -17.11
C PRO A 173 -2.90 6.87 -16.27
N PRO A 174 -1.70 6.59 -16.78
CA PRO A 174 -0.65 5.93 -16.00
C PRO A 174 -0.30 6.72 -14.73
N ARG A 175 -0.07 6.01 -13.63
CA ARG A 175 0.28 6.56 -12.31
C ARG A 175 -0.84 7.37 -11.61
N GLU A 176 -2.04 7.36 -12.16
CA GLU A 176 -3.19 7.92 -11.46
C GLU A 176 -3.66 6.95 -10.36
N LEU A 177 -4.06 7.51 -9.22
CA LEU A 177 -4.69 6.72 -8.14
C LEU A 177 -5.98 6.08 -8.64
N VAL A 178 -6.10 4.78 -8.45
CA VAL A 178 -7.32 4.05 -8.75
C VAL A 178 -8.29 4.26 -7.60
N PRO A 179 -9.48 4.85 -7.85
CA PRO A 179 -10.44 5.07 -6.79
C PRO A 179 -10.95 3.74 -6.24
N LEU A 180 -11.11 3.69 -4.94
CA LEU A 180 -11.69 2.56 -4.22
C LEU A 180 -13.15 2.85 -3.88
N THR A 181 -13.89 1.81 -3.51
CA THR A 181 -15.29 1.92 -3.08
C THR A 181 -15.46 1.39 -1.65
N MET A 182 -16.45 1.89 -0.94
CA MET A 182 -16.77 1.35 0.38
C MET A 182 -17.42 -0.03 0.22
N PRO A 183 -17.08 -1.01 1.07
CA PRO A 183 -17.73 -2.31 1.07
C PRO A 183 -19.24 -2.17 1.30
N PRO A 184 -20.06 -3.03 0.70
CA PRO A 184 -21.47 -3.09 1.03
C PRO A 184 -21.66 -3.56 2.47
N GLY A 185 -22.20 -2.70 3.34
CA GLY A 185 -22.49 -2.97 4.76
C GLY A 185 -21.52 -2.31 5.73
N ASN A 186 -22.08 -1.49 6.59
CA ASN A 186 -21.58 -0.84 7.82
C ASN A 186 -20.06 -0.84 8.10
N ILE A 187 -19.33 0.03 7.40
CA ILE A 187 -18.21 0.72 8.03
C ILE A 187 -18.72 2.13 8.35
N ALA A 188 -18.79 2.46 9.63
CA ALA A 188 -19.18 3.80 10.04
C ALA A 188 -18.21 4.83 9.42
N PRO A 189 -18.72 5.94 8.86
CA PRO A 189 -17.84 6.98 8.37
C PRO A 189 -16.96 7.51 9.52
N PRO A 190 -15.71 7.91 9.25
CA PRO A 190 -14.85 8.47 10.28
C PRO A 190 -15.53 9.66 10.94
N ALA A 191 -15.47 9.71 12.28
CA ALA A 191 -16.00 10.82 13.05
C ALA A 191 -15.40 12.14 12.55
N ARG A 192 -16.22 13.14 12.37
CA ARG A 192 -15.77 14.49 12.01
C ARG A 192 -14.86 15.01 13.12
N PRO A 193 -13.69 15.59 12.82
CA PRO A 193 -12.98 16.39 13.80
C PRO A 193 -13.87 17.58 14.18
N GLN A 194 -14.03 17.78 15.49
CA GLN A 194 -14.69 18.96 16.05
C GLN A 194 -13.76 20.15 16.01
#